data_5951f6ba2f405ccd521553145f3c0b10
#
_entry.id   5951f6ba2f405ccd521553145f3c0b10
#
_cell.length_a   1.000
_cell.length_b   1.000
_cell.length_c   1.000
_cell.angle_alpha   90.00
_cell.angle_beta   90.00
_cell.angle_gamma   90.00
#
_symmetry.space_group_name_H-M   'P 1'
#
loop_
_entity.id
_entity.type
_entity.pdbx_description
1 polymer ?
#
loop_
_entity_poly.entity_id
_entity_poly.type
_entity_poly.pdbx_seq_one_letter_code
_entity_poly.pdbx_strand_id
1 'polypeptide(L)'
;MKVRLGDYIKEYSVRNKSNKDIPVYSVTNNQGFCRDYFGKEVASKDKSTYKIVPRGCFAYNPSRINVGSVDWQNDQDEVIVSPLYNVFSVSEKLNKQYLYYYLKSDFALQRIKAVATGSVRDNLKLTMLYEFPIEIPSLSIQAEIV
;
A
#
# COMPACT_ATOMS: atom_id res chain seq x y z
N MET A 1 -12.51 -19.47 -7.82
CA MET A 1 -11.20 -20.08 -7.50
C MET A 1 -10.28 -19.01 -6.90
N LYS A 2 -9.61 -19.35 -5.81
CA LYS A 2 -8.66 -18.43 -5.18
C LYS A 2 -7.30 -18.53 -5.84
N VAL A 3 -6.68 -17.39 -6.03
CA VAL A 3 -5.33 -17.28 -6.59
C VAL A 3 -4.43 -16.57 -5.60
N ARG A 4 -3.15 -16.53 -5.90
CA ARG A 4 -2.14 -15.90 -5.05
C ARG A 4 -2.09 -14.40 -5.40
N LEU A 5 -2.23 -13.53 -4.40
CA LEU A 5 -2.23 -12.09 -4.62
C LEU A 5 -0.93 -11.62 -5.31
N GLY A 6 0.20 -12.25 -4.98
CA GLY A 6 1.49 -11.88 -5.55
C GLY A 6 1.60 -12.03 -7.07
N ASP A 7 0.66 -12.75 -7.70
CA ASP A 7 0.61 -12.85 -9.15
C ASP A 7 -0.04 -11.63 -9.80
N TYR A 8 -0.65 -10.74 -8.99
CA TYR A 8 -1.40 -9.58 -9.47
C TYR A 8 -0.89 -8.26 -8.93
N ILE A 9 0.10 -8.28 -8.05
CA ILE A 9 0.74 -7.07 -7.55
C ILE A 9 2.26 -7.19 -7.71
N LYS A 10 2.92 -6.04 -7.80
CA LYS A 10 4.38 -6.01 -8.00
C LYS A 10 4.98 -4.87 -7.20
N GLU A 11 6.05 -5.16 -6.48
CA GLU A 11 6.76 -4.14 -5.73
C GLU A 11 7.19 -2.99 -6.64
N TYR A 12 6.95 -1.77 -6.19
CA TYR A 12 7.43 -0.56 -6.83
C TYR A 12 8.37 0.11 -5.85
N SER A 13 9.67 -0.06 -6.05
CA SER A 13 10.68 0.42 -5.10
C SER A 13 11.57 1.45 -5.79
N VAL A 14 11.04 2.67 -5.88
CA VAL A 14 11.76 3.79 -6.49
C VAL A 14 11.86 4.90 -5.47
N ARG A 15 13.09 5.36 -5.21
CA ARG A 15 13.33 6.42 -4.24
C ARG A 15 13.46 7.77 -4.97
N ASN A 16 13.19 8.84 -4.23
CA ASN A 16 13.28 10.21 -4.76
C ASN A 16 14.75 10.66 -4.79
N LYS A 17 15.58 9.95 -5.55
CA LYS A 17 17.04 10.14 -5.55
C LYS A 17 17.47 11.56 -5.91
N SER A 18 16.75 12.22 -6.79
CA SER A 18 17.05 13.60 -7.19
C SER A 18 16.54 14.64 -6.22
N ASN A 19 15.98 14.22 -5.10
CA ASN A 19 15.44 15.08 -4.05
C ASN A 19 14.45 16.12 -4.60
N LYS A 20 13.56 15.67 -5.48
CA LYS A 20 12.52 16.53 -6.06
C LYS A 20 11.56 17.00 -4.98
N ASP A 21 10.98 18.16 -5.19
CA ASP A 21 9.99 18.71 -4.27
C ASP A 21 8.61 18.08 -4.54
N ILE A 22 8.42 16.87 -4.02
CA ILE A 22 7.18 16.11 -4.13
C ILE A 22 6.49 16.11 -2.78
N PRO A 23 5.14 16.24 -2.72
CA PRO A 23 4.45 16.26 -1.43
C PRO A 23 4.66 14.98 -0.64
N VAL A 24 4.89 15.12 0.67
CA VAL A 24 5.03 13.99 1.59
C VAL A 24 3.64 13.60 2.08
N TYR A 25 3.32 12.31 1.95
CA TYR A 25 2.05 11.75 2.40
C TYR A 25 2.31 10.64 3.41
N SER A 26 1.33 10.39 4.24
CA SER A 26 1.27 9.20 5.07
C SER A 26 -0.04 8.46 4.79
N VAL A 27 -0.11 7.20 5.20
CA VAL A 27 -1.30 6.39 5.00
C VAL A 27 -1.86 6.04 6.37
N THR A 28 -3.03 6.60 6.69
CA THR A 28 -3.68 6.36 7.97
C THR A 28 -4.78 5.30 7.82
N ASN A 29 -5.20 4.71 8.94
CA ASN A 29 -6.20 3.65 8.92
C ASN A 29 -7.62 4.17 8.66
N ASN A 30 -7.89 5.44 8.90
CA ASN A 30 -9.24 6.01 8.75
C ASN A 30 -9.37 7.00 7.60
N GLN A 31 -8.26 7.57 7.11
CA GLN A 31 -8.29 8.55 6.02
C GLN A 31 -7.51 8.10 4.79
N GLY A 32 -6.77 6.98 4.89
CA GLY A 32 -5.92 6.55 3.79
C GLY A 32 -4.78 7.52 3.55
N PHE A 33 -4.50 7.80 2.28
CA PHE A 33 -3.46 8.77 1.93
C PHE A 33 -3.86 10.16 2.38
N CYS A 34 -3.02 10.78 3.20
CA CYS A 34 -3.19 12.17 3.59
C CYS A 34 -1.85 12.89 3.63
N ARG A 35 -1.91 14.19 3.33
CA ARG A 35 -0.70 15.01 3.33
C ARG A 35 -0.12 15.08 4.72
N ASP A 36 1.17 14.80 4.82
CA ASP A 36 1.87 14.78 6.09
C ASP A 36 2.45 16.17 6.38
N TYR A 37 1.66 16.99 7.05
CA TYR A 37 2.10 18.34 7.41
C TYR A 37 3.09 18.35 8.57
N PHE A 38 3.05 17.31 9.41
CA PHE A 38 3.96 17.23 10.56
C PHE A 38 5.35 16.78 10.17
N GLY A 39 5.48 16.02 9.09
CA GLY A 39 6.78 15.61 8.56
C GLY A 39 7.46 16.67 7.71
N LYS A 40 6.81 17.81 7.51
CA LYS A 40 7.27 18.84 6.58
C LYS A 40 8.69 19.32 6.85
N GLU A 41 9.01 19.60 8.10
CA GLU A 41 10.33 20.09 8.46
C GLU A 41 11.41 19.04 8.23
N VAL A 42 11.13 17.81 8.59
CA VAL A 42 12.04 16.70 8.39
C VAL A 42 12.21 16.43 6.89
N ALA A 43 11.10 16.37 6.17
CA ALA A 43 11.09 16.10 4.73
C ALA A 43 11.76 17.22 3.94
N SER A 44 11.70 18.48 4.40
CA SER A 44 12.28 19.60 3.67
C SER A 44 13.80 19.55 3.65
N LYS A 45 14.44 18.82 4.58
CA LYS A 45 15.90 18.73 4.65
C LYS A 45 16.45 17.78 3.59
N ASP A 46 15.93 16.56 3.54
CA ASP A 46 16.39 15.53 2.60
C ASP A 46 15.30 14.51 2.36
N LYS A 47 14.78 14.48 1.17
CA LYS A 47 13.72 13.56 0.74
C LYS A 47 14.24 12.47 -0.18
N SER A 48 15.56 12.34 -0.32
CA SER A 48 16.15 11.41 -1.30
C SER A 48 15.94 9.95 -0.95
N THR A 49 15.71 9.63 0.31
CA THR A 49 15.46 8.24 0.75
C THR A 49 13.98 7.86 0.70
N TYR A 50 13.10 8.85 0.54
CA TYR A 50 11.66 8.60 0.52
C TYR A 50 11.26 7.84 -0.75
N LYS A 51 10.22 7.04 -0.64
CA LYS A 51 9.74 6.24 -1.76
C LYS A 51 8.66 6.97 -2.53
N ILE A 52 8.74 6.89 -3.87
CA ILE A 52 7.76 7.50 -4.76
C ILE A 52 6.57 6.57 -4.90
N VAL A 53 5.37 7.15 -4.79
CA VAL A 53 4.11 6.44 -5.02
C VAL A 53 3.40 7.13 -6.19
N PRO A 54 3.51 6.57 -7.41
CA PRO A 54 2.79 7.11 -8.55
C PRO A 54 1.28 6.95 -8.39
N ARG A 55 0.52 7.74 -9.15
CA ARG A 55 -0.93 7.59 -9.19
C ARG A 55 -1.29 6.15 -9.54
N GLY A 56 -2.17 5.55 -8.76
CA GLY A 56 -2.64 4.19 -8.99
C GLY A 56 -1.87 3.12 -8.21
N CYS A 57 -0.77 3.47 -7.57
CA CYS A 57 -0.03 2.51 -6.74
C CYS A 57 -0.54 2.51 -5.31
N PHE A 58 -0.40 1.37 -4.66
CA PHE A 58 -0.73 1.20 -3.25
C PHE A 58 0.50 1.43 -2.40
N ALA A 59 0.27 1.89 -1.17
CA ALA A 59 1.29 1.93 -0.14
C ALA A 59 0.69 1.50 1.18
N TYR A 60 1.49 0.88 2.03
CA TYR A 60 1.03 0.54 3.37
C TYR A 60 2.17 0.65 4.37
N ASN A 61 1.78 0.94 5.61
CA ASN A 61 2.71 0.94 6.74
C ASN A 61 2.81 -0.48 7.28
N PRO A 62 3.97 -1.15 7.17
CA PRO A 62 4.08 -2.56 7.57
C PRO A 62 3.73 -2.83 9.03
N SER A 63 3.93 -1.87 9.91
CA SER A 63 3.65 -2.03 11.34
C SER A 63 2.22 -1.62 11.71
N ARG A 64 1.46 -1.01 10.79
CA ARG A 64 0.13 -0.51 11.06
C ARG A 64 -0.93 -1.07 10.11
N ILE A 65 -0.56 -1.92 9.16
CA ILE A 65 -1.52 -2.49 8.22
C ILE A 65 -2.53 -3.38 8.95
N ASN A 66 -2.16 -3.93 10.11
CA ASN A 66 -3.05 -4.74 10.95
C ASN A 66 -4.25 -3.96 11.48
N VAL A 67 -4.19 -2.63 11.47
CA VAL A 67 -5.33 -1.76 11.80
C VAL A 67 -5.86 -1.01 10.58
N GLY A 68 -5.44 -1.42 9.38
CA GLY A 68 -5.98 -0.91 8.14
C GLY A 68 -5.20 0.23 7.49
N SER A 69 -3.95 0.42 7.85
CA SER A 69 -3.13 1.51 7.28
C SER A 69 -2.62 1.13 5.88
N VAL A 70 -3.53 1.08 4.92
CA VAL A 70 -3.26 0.75 3.51
C VAL A 70 -4.22 1.52 2.63
N ASP A 71 -3.74 2.01 1.49
CA ASP A 71 -4.58 2.71 0.52
C ASP A 71 -3.85 2.77 -0.83
N TRP A 72 -4.58 3.20 -1.87
CA TRP A 72 -3.99 3.46 -3.18
C TRP A 72 -4.05 4.96 -3.48
N GLN A 73 -2.99 5.45 -4.10
CA GLN A 73 -2.80 6.88 -4.32
C GLN A 73 -3.57 7.31 -5.58
N ASN A 74 -4.45 8.28 -5.44
CA ASN A 74 -5.24 8.82 -6.55
C ASN A 74 -5.38 10.35 -6.46
N ASP A 75 -4.51 11.00 -5.73
CA ASP A 75 -4.63 12.42 -5.43
C ASP A 75 -3.69 13.29 -6.28
N GLN A 76 -2.47 12.82 -6.49
CA GLN A 76 -1.44 13.55 -7.22
C GLN A 76 -0.82 12.63 -8.27
N ASP A 77 -0.07 13.20 -9.21
CA ASP A 77 0.69 12.38 -10.16
C ASP A 77 1.70 11.52 -9.42
N GLU A 78 2.36 12.10 -8.43
CA GLU A 78 3.31 11.40 -7.55
C GLU A 78 3.22 11.99 -6.15
N VAL A 79 3.37 11.13 -5.14
CA VAL A 79 3.61 11.55 -3.76
C VAL A 79 4.80 10.75 -3.25
N ILE A 80 5.37 11.14 -2.13
CA ILE A 80 6.43 10.37 -1.48
C ILE A 80 5.98 10.00 -0.08
N VAL A 81 6.46 8.82 0.35
CA VAL A 81 6.15 8.28 1.68
C VAL A 81 7.46 7.87 2.37
N SER A 82 7.38 7.69 3.68
CA SER A 82 8.52 7.23 4.47
C SER A 82 9.17 6.00 3.84
N PRO A 83 10.50 5.88 3.90
CA PRO A 83 11.20 4.70 3.37
C PRO A 83 10.80 3.40 4.06
N LEU A 84 10.12 3.46 5.21
CA LEU A 84 9.63 2.29 5.92
C LEU A 84 8.38 1.68 5.28
N TYR A 85 7.69 2.42 4.44
CA TYR A 85 6.47 1.93 3.80
C TYR A 85 6.81 1.00 2.65
N ASN A 86 5.89 0.08 2.35
CA ASN A 86 5.96 -0.75 1.15
C ASN A 86 5.02 -0.18 0.09
N VAL A 87 5.49 -0.14 -1.15
CA VAL A 87 4.74 0.40 -2.30
C VAL A 87 4.66 -0.69 -3.36
N PHE A 88 3.48 -0.84 -3.96
CA PHE A 88 3.31 -1.83 -5.04
C PHE A 88 2.31 -1.34 -6.07
N SER A 89 2.52 -1.79 -7.30
CA SER A 89 1.60 -1.58 -8.40
C SER A 89 0.66 -2.78 -8.53
N VAL A 90 -0.44 -2.59 -9.25
CA VAL A 90 -1.51 -3.59 -9.36
C VAL A 90 -1.74 -3.91 -10.83
N SER A 91 -1.93 -5.20 -11.13
CA SER A 91 -2.24 -5.68 -12.47
C SER A 91 -3.54 -5.05 -13.00
N GLU A 92 -3.61 -4.86 -14.31
CA GLU A 92 -4.83 -4.38 -14.97
C GLU A 92 -6.03 -5.31 -14.77
N LYS A 93 -5.78 -6.56 -14.44
CA LYS A 93 -6.84 -7.56 -14.20
C LYS A 93 -7.47 -7.44 -12.82
N LEU A 94 -6.90 -6.62 -11.95
CA LEU A 94 -7.38 -6.44 -10.58
C LEU A 94 -7.80 -4.99 -10.37
N ASN A 95 -9.09 -4.79 -10.08
CA ASN A 95 -9.65 -3.47 -9.79
C ASN A 95 -9.07 -2.97 -8.47
N LYS A 96 -8.57 -1.74 -8.45
CA LYS A 96 -7.90 -1.16 -7.27
C LYS A 96 -8.85 -1.01 -6.09
N GLN A 97 -10.08 -0.58 -6.33
CA GLN A 97 -11.05 -0.43 -5.26
C GLN A 97 -11.48 -1.79 -4.70
N TYR A 98 -11.59 -2.80 -5.56
CA TYR A 98 -11.86 -4.17 -5.14
C TYR A 98 -10.74 -4.68 -4.22
N LEU A 99 -9.48 -4.47 -4.62
CA LEU A 99 -8.33 -4.85 -3.79
C LEU A 99 -8.33 -4.07 -2.48
N TYR A 100 -8.66 -2.78 -2.52
CA TYR A 100 -8.72 -1.95 -1.32
C TYR A 100 -9.72 -2.55 -0.31
N TYR A 101 -10.91 -2.90 -0.75
CA TYR A 101 -11.91 -3.49 0.13
C TYR A 101 -11.48 -4.86 0.66
N TYR A 102 -10.81 -5.66 -0.20
CA TYR A 102 -10.26 -6.94 0.25
C TYR A 102 -9.24 -6.75 1.38
N LEU A 103 -8.31 -5.80 1.20
CA LEU A 103 -7.25 -5.57 2.20
C LEU A 103 -7.80 -5.01 3.51
N LYS A 104 -8.95 -4.36 3.47
CA LYS A 104 -9.61 -3.83 4.67
C LYS A 104 -10.64 -4.79 5.25
N SER A 105 -10.84 -5.95 4.64
CA SER A 105 -11.81 -6.94 5.11
C SER A 105 -11.32 -7.63 6.38
N ASP A 106 -12.27 -8.16 7.15
CA ASP A 106 -11.96 -8.92 8.36
C ASP A 106 -11.06 -10.11 8.06
N PHE A 107 -11.31 -10.80 6.95
CA PHE A 107 -10.50 -11.94 6.53
C PHE A 107 -9.03 -11.53 6.37
N ALA A 108 -8.77 -10.45 5.61
CA ALA A 108 -7.41 -9.99 5.35
C ALA A 108 -6.75 -9.45 6.61
N LEU A 109 -7.49 -8.68 7.43
CA LEU A 109 -6.93 -8.11 8.66
C LEU A 109 -6.55 -9.19 9.65
N GLN A 110 -7.37 -10.24 9.79
CA GLN A 110 -7.04 -11.35 10.68
C GLN A 110 -5.84 -12.13 10.16
N ARG A 111 -5.74 -12.32 8.85
CA ARG A 111 -4.59 -13.01 8.27
C ARG A 111 -3.32 -12.19 8.44
N ILE A 112 -3.41 -10.87 8.28
CA ILE A 112 -2.27 -9.98 8.54
C ILE A 112 -1.77 -10.15 9.97
N LYS A 113 -2.69 -10.14 10.95
CA LYS A 113 -2.33 -10.32 12.36
C LYS A 113 -1.66 -11.67 12.58
N ALA A 114 -2.20 -12.72 11.96
CA ALA A 114 -1.66 -14.08 12.13
C ALA A 114 -0.24 -14.22 11.58
N VAL A 115 0.01 -13.72 10.37
CA VAL A 115 1.32 -13.86 9.74
C VAL A 115 2.36 -12.89 10.27
N ALA A 116 1.93 -11.70 10.72
CA ALA A 116 2.85 -10.69 11.24
C ALA A 116 3.30 -10.96 12.67
N THR A 117 2.48 -11.65 13.48
CA THR A 117 2.75 -11.91 14.89
C THR A 117 4.09 -12.62 15.11
N GLY A 118 4.50 -13.49 14.19
CA GLY A 118 5.77 -14.20 14.32
C GLY A 118 6.97 -13.46 13.77
N SER A 119 6.78 -12.26 13.20
CA SER A 119 7.86 -11.50 12.60
C SER A 119 8.47 -10.52 13.59
N VAL A 120 9.66 -10.03 13.26
CA VAL A 120 10.30 -8.98 14.04
C VAL A 120 9.46 -7.71 13.95
N ARG A 121 9.09 -7.14 15.12
CA ARG A 121 8.29 -5.92 15.22
C ARG A 121 6.87 -6.04 14.65
N ASP A 122 6.37 -7.25 14.49
CA ASP A 122 5.02 -7.51 13.96
C ASP A 122 4.76 -6.80 12.62
N ASN A 123 5.78 -6.69 11.78
CA ASN A 123 5.69 -6.05 10.47
C ASN A 123 5.24 -7.05 9.40
N LEU A 124 4.36 -6.61 8.51
CA LEU A 124 3.96 -7.40 7.36
C LEU A 124 4.89 -7.07 6.19
N LYS A 125 5.74 -8.01 5.82
CA LYS A 125 6.59 -7.87 4.64
C LYS A 125 5.76 -8.06 3.38
N LEU A 126 6.16 -7.40 2.30
CA LEU A 126 5.44 -7.52 1.02
C LEU A 126 5.44 -8.96 0.51
N THR A 127 6.52 -9.71 0.74
CA THR A 127 6.59 -11.12 0.37
C THR A 127 5.57 -11.97 1.11
N MET A 128 5.20 -11.59 2.33
CA MET A 128 4.12 -12.26 3.07
C MET A 128 2.76 -11.95 2.45
N LEU A 129 2.55 -10.70 2.04
CA LEU A 129 1.31 -10.28 1.40
C LEU A 129 1.10 -11.00 0.06
N TYR A 130 2.17 -11.30 -0.66
CA TYR A 130 2.10 -12.02 -1.92
C TYR A 130 1.41 -13.39 -1.78
N GLU A 131 1.50 -14.02 -0.61
CA GLU A 131 0.94 -15.34 -0.38
C GLU A 131 -0.53 -15.33 0.02
N PHE A 132 -1.15 -14.15 0.11
CA PHE A 132 -2.56 -14.06 0.49
C PHE A 132 -3.44 -14.62 -0.61
N PRO A 133 -4.43 -15.46 -0.26
CA PRO A 133 -5.39 -15.98 -1.25
C PRO A 133 -6.45 -14.91 -1.53
N ILE A 134 -6.80 -14.76 -2.80
CA ILE A 134 -7.81 -13.79 -3.21
C ILE A 134 -8.59 -14.37 -4.39
N GLU A 135 -9.89 -14.09 -4.47
CA GLU A 135 -10.70 -14.41 -5.63
C GLU A 135 -10.69 -13.22 -6.56
N ILE A 136 -10.36 -13.45 -7.83
CA ILE A 136 -10.30 -12.39 -8.84
C ILE A 136 -11.24 -12.75 -9.99
N PRO A 137 -12.53 -12.38 -9.87
CA PRO A 137 -13.48 -12.58 -10.97
C PRO A 137 -13.17 -11.60 -12.11
N SER A 138 -13.99 -11.62 -13.15
CA SER A 138 -13.85 -10.67 -14.25
C SER A 138 -13.94 -9.23 -13.75
N LEU A 139 -13.35 -8.29 -14.48
CA LEU A 139 -13.37 -6.88 -14.08
C LEU A 139 -14.79 -6.34 -13.91
N SER A 140 -15.72 -6.80 -14.76
CA SER A 140 -17.12 -6.34 -14.63
C SER A 140 -17.75 -6.79 -13.32
N ILE A 141 -17.44 -8.01 -12.86
CA ILE A 141 -17.94 -8.51 -11.57
C ILE A 141 -17.26 -7.79 -10.42
N GLN A 142 -15.96 -7.53 -10.52
CA GLN A 142 -15.26 -6.75 -9.51
C GLN A 142 -15.90 -5.36 -9.35
N ALA A 143 -16.23 -4.72 -10.46
CA ALA A 143 -16.86 -3.39 -10.44
C ALA A 143 -18.24 -3.42 -9.80
N GLU A 144 -19.00 -4.51 -9.96
CA GLU A 144 -20.30 -4.68 -9.33
C GLU A 144 -20.21 -4.81 -7.80
N ILE A 145 -19.14 -5.45 -7.32
CA ILE A 145 -18.93 -5.65 -5.89
C ILE A 145 -18.54 -4.34 -5.19
N VAL A 146 -17.87 -3.47 -5.91
CA VAL A 146 -17.34 -2.20 -5.37
C VAL A 146 -18.44 -1.15 -5.10
#